data_2d73d2a51d550e6dbf364300213f7c46
#
_entry.id   2d73d2a51d550e6dbf364300213f7c46
#
_cell.length_a   1.000
_cell.length_b   1.000
_cell.length_c   1.000
_cell.angle_alpha   90.00
_cell.angle_beta   90.00
_cell.angle_gamma   90.00
#
_symmetry.space_group_name_H-M   'P 1'
#
loop_
_entity.id
_entity.type
_entity.pdbx_description
1 polymer ?
#
loop_
_entity_poly.entity_id
_entity_poly.type
_entity_poly.pdbx_seq_one_letter_code
_entity_poly.pdbx_strand_id
1 'polypeptide(L)'
;PHHLVASFRSTLKEVVESNLILIVLDSSSDYILDHYETIVEVLKDIGANKDTIIVLNKIDKITSKSKFTFLKNAFPDGIFISAIDQLRIESLINSIIEKMDKDYRTIEIKLPYEKPKEIAFSQQGVDIIKRDYNNDHVYLKIRGSSERIDQIQLMLNK
;
A
#
# COMPACT_ATOMS: atom_id res chain seq x y z
N PRO A 1 20.63 9.97 -20.56
CA PRO A 1 20.01 10.29 -21.84
C PRO A 1 18.56 10.70 -21.62
N HIS A 2 18.29 12.00 -21.89
CA HIS A 2 16.98 12.65 -21.61
C HIS A 2 15.79 11.99 -22.33
N HIS A 3 16.00 11.22 -23.38
CA HIS A 3 14.95 10.49 -24.09
C HIS A 3 14.36 9.29 -23.31
N LEU A 4 15.14 8.63 -22.47
CA LEU A 4 14.66 7.56 -21.59
C LEU A 4 13.75 8.12 -20.48
N VAL A 5 14.07 9.29 -19.95
CA VAL A 5 13.28 9.96 -18.90
C VAL A 5 11.90 10.37 -19.40
N ALA A 6 11.78 10.84 -20.67
CA ALA A 6 10.47 11.22 -21.25
C ALA A 6 9.56 10.01 -21.47
N SER A 7 10.11 8.87 -21.93
CA SER A 7 9.37 7.62 -22.08
C SER A 7 8.98 7.02 -20.71
N PHE A 8 9.84 7.13 -19.70
CA PHE A 8 9.56 6.71 -18.34
C PHE A 8 8.50 7.57 -17.63
N ARG A 9 8.39 8.86 -17.95
CA ARG A 9 7.43 9.76 -17.27
C ARG A 9 5.98 9.33 -17.43
N SER A 10 5.58 8.77 -18.58
CA SER A 10 4.21 8.26 -18.75
C SER A 10 3.95 7.01 -17.93
N THR A 11 4.94 6.12 -17.79
CA THR A 11 4.85 4.89 -16.97
C THR A 11 4.93 5.20 -15.47
N LEU A 12 5.67 6.26 -15.10
CA LEU A 12 5.82 6.68 -13.70
C LEU A 12 4.61 7.45 -13.17
N LYS A 13 3.66 7.86 -14.03
CA LYS A 13 2.40 8.46 -13.56
C LYS A 13 1.62 7.50 -12.65
N GLU A 14 1.60 6.21 -12.98
CA GLU A 14 0.97 5.17 -12.15
C GLU A 14 1.61 5.06 -10.77
N VAL A 15 2.94 5.28 -10.68
CA VAL A 15 3.65 5.30 -9.38
C VAL A 15 3.20 6.47 -8.52
N VAL A 16 3.04 7.66 -9.11
CA VAL A 16 2.55 8.85 -8.40
C VAL A 16 1.11 8.67 -7.91
N GLU A 17 0.26 7.98 -8.68
CA GLU A 17 -1.13 7.72 -8.37
C GLU A 17 -1.35 6.50 -7.46
N SER A 18 -0.31 5.68 -7.22
CA SER A 18 -0.40 4.47 -6.38
C SER A 18 -0.62 4.81 -4.91
N ASN A 19 -1.16 3.87 -4.15
CA ASN A 19 -1.33 3.98 -2.70
C ASN A 19 -0.10 3.46 -1.93
N LEU A 20 0.67 2.57 -2.54
CA LEU A 20 1.85 1.94 -1.95
C LEU A 20 2.87 1.64 -3.05
N ILE A 21 4.15 1.85 -2.77
CA ILE A 21 5.25 1.58 -3.69
C ILE A 21 6.08 0.41 -3.15
N LEU A 22 6.32 -0.59 -4.00
CA LEU A 22 7.29 -1.64 -3.72
C LEU A 22 8.61 -1.32 -4.45
N ILE A 23 9.68 -1.07 -3.68
CA ILE A 23 11.04 -0.93 -4.21
C ILE A 23 11.68 -2.31 -4.22
N VAL A 24 11.77 -2.92 -5.40
CA VAL A 24 12.30 -4.28 -5.55
C VAL A 24 13.76 -4.21 -5.99
N LEU A 25 14.65 -4.71 -5.12
CA LEU A 25 16.09 -4.71 -5.33
C LEU A 25 16.62 -6.13 -5.53
N ASP A 26 17.62 -6.29 -6.39
CA ASP A 26 18.35 -7.53 -6.57
C ASP A 26 19.39 -7.69 -5.45
N SER A 27 19.14 -8.58 -4.51
CA SER A 27 20.02 -8.85 -3.36
C SER A 27 21.39 -9.40 -3.77
N SER A 28 21.52 -9.97 -4.96
CA SER A 28 22.78 -10.51 -5.47
C SER A 28 23.71 -9.42 -6.02
N SER A 29 23.16 -8.25 -6.37
CA SER A 29 23.94 -7.13 -6.92
C SER A 29 24.93 -6.57 -5.89
N ASP A 30 26.14 -6.25 -6.36
CA ASP A 30 27.13 -5.53 -5.55
C ASP A 30 26.88 -4.02 -5.52
N TYR A 31 26.06 -3.51 -6.43
CA TYR A 31 25.67 -2.11 -6.55
C TYR A 31 24.27 -1.84 -5.97
N ILE A 32 23.80 -2.69 -5.04
CA ILE A 32 22.42 -2.60 -4.54
C ILE A 32 22.12 -1.27 -3.84
N LEU A 33 23.08 -0.66 -3.16
CA LEU A 33 22.93 0.66 -2.51
C LEU A 33 22.79 1.76 -3.54
N ASP A 34 23.62 1.76 -4.58
CA ASP A 34 23.57 2.75 -5.66
C ASP A 34 22.23 2.66 -6.42
N HIS A 35 21.74 1.43 -6.63
CA HIS A 35 20.43 1.21 -7.25
C HIS A 35 19.30 1.76 -6.36
N TYR A 36 19.37 1.54 -5.06
CA TYR A 36 18.38 2.04 -4.11
C TYR A 36 18.36 3.57 -4.10
N GLU A 37 19.54 4.20 -3.98
CA GLU A 37 19.67 5.66 -3.99
C GLU A 37 19.11 6.26 -5.28
N THR A 38 19.45 5.69 -6.45
CA THR A 38 18.92 6.11 -7.75
C THR A 38 17.39 6.04 -7.80
N ILE A 39 16.80 4.95 -7.29
CA ILE A 39 15.33 4.80 -7.25
C ILE A 39 14.70 5.87 -6.35
N VAL A 40 15.29 6.12 -5.18
CA VAL A 40 14.78 7.14 -4.23
C VAL A 40 14.85 8.54 -4.85
N GLU A 41 15.94 8.88 -5.54
CA GLU A 41 16.06 10.14 -6.27
C GLU A 41 14.98 10.29 -7.34
N VAL A 42 14.76 9.24 -8.16
CA VAL A 42 13.73 9.26 -9.19
C VAL A 42 12.33 9.44 -8.59
N LEU A 43 12.01 8.72 -7.51
CA LEU A 43 10.72 8.85 -6.81
C LEU A 43 10.51 10.26 -6.29
N LYS A 44 11.55 10.89 -5.75
CA LYS A 44 11.54 12.28 -5.29
C LYS A 44 11.30 13.25 -6.44
N ASP A 45 12.02 13.08 -7.57
CA ASP A 45 11.94 13.95 -8.75
C ASP A 45 10.55 13.93 -9.40
N ILE A 46 9.85 12.79 -9.35
CA ILE A 46 8.47 12.68 -9.86
C ILE A 46 7.41 13.08 -8.82
N GLY A 47 7.82 13.43 -7.59
CA GLY A 47 6.90 13.81 -6.51
C GLY A 47 6.10 12.64 -5.93
N ALA A 48 6.59 11.41 -6.04
CA ALA A 48 5.95 10.21 -5.49
C ALA A 48 6.22 10.12 -3.98
N ASN A 49 5.44 10.85 -3.18
CA ASN A 49 5.51 10.84 -1.73
C ASN A 49 4.48 9.85 -1.15
N LYS A 50 4.79 8.56 -1.24
CA LYS A 50 3.92 7.45 -0.81
C LYS A 50 4.64 6.54 0.16
N ASP A 51 3.87 5.77 0.93
CA ASP A 51 4.43 4.67 1.70
C ASP A 51 5.18 3.69 0.81
N THR A 52 6.34 3.23 1.27
CA THR A 52 7.19 2.30 0.52
C THR A 52 7.44 1.02 1.31
N ILE A 53 7.60 -0.10 0.61
CA ILE A 53 8.15 -1.35 1.12
C ILE A 53 9.39 -1.70 0.31
N ILE A 54 10.51 -1.90 0.99
CA ILE A 54 11.75 -2.36 0.36
C ILE A 54 11.74 -3.87 0.30
N VAL A 55 11.84 -4.42 -0.91
CA VAL A 55 11.84 -5.86 -1.18
C VAL A 55 13.20 -6.27 -1.71
N LEU A 56 13.90 -7.10 -0.95
CA LEU A 56 15.20 -7.66 -1.29
C LEU A 56 14.98 -9.02 -1.95
N ASN A 57 14.87 -9.03 -3.28
CA ASN A 57 14.61 -10.24 -4.06
C ASN A 57 15.91 -11.00 -4.40
N LYS A 58 15.76 -12.23 -4.84
CA LYS A 58 16.84 -13.16 -5.23
C LYS A 58 17.75 -13.57 -4.07
N ILE A 59 17.19 -13.76 -2.88
CA ILE A 59 17.96 -14.25 -1.72
C ILE A 59 18.53 -15.66 -1.95
N ASP A 60 17.96 -16.44 -2.85
CA ASP A 60 18.47 -17.72 -3.34
C ASP A 60 19.89 -17.62 -3.91
N LYS A 61 20.29 -16.44 -4.41
CA LYS A 61 21.64 -16.20 -4.95
C LYS A 61 22.65 -15.73 -3.90
N ILE A 62 22.23 -15.50 -2.66
CA ILE A 62 23.13 -15.07 -1.59
C ILE A 62 23.77 -16.31 -0.95
N THR A 63 25.02 -16.54 -1.27
CA THR A 63 25.82 -17.65 -0.68
C THR A 63 26.64 -17.20 0.53
N SER A 64 26.91 -15.91 0.67
CA SER A 64 27.76 -15.33 1.71
C SER A 64 26.94 -14.85 2.91
N LYS A 65 27.29 -15.37 4.10
CA LYS A 65 26.70 -14.94 5.37
C LYS A 65 27.00 -13.46 5.69
N SER A 66 28.19 -12.99 5.29
CA SER A 66 28.59 -11.58 5.46
C SER A 66 27.73 -10.66 4.58
N LYS A 67 27.45 -11.02 3.32
CA LYS A 67 26.56 -10.25 2.44
C LYS A 67 25.14 -10.19 3.00
N PHE A 68 24.61 -11.30 3.50
CA PHE A 68 23.29 -11.32 4.13
C PHE A 68 23.22 -10.37 5.35
N THR A 69 24.23 -10.44 6.24
CA THR A 69 24.31 -9.56 7.41
C THR A 69 24.42 -8.08 7.01
N PHE A 70 25.24 -7.78 6.00
CA PHE A 70 25.36 -6.43 5.44
C PHE A 70 24.00 -5.90 4.96
N LEU A 71 23.28 -6.68 4.14
CA LEU A 71 21.98 -6.28 3.62
C LEU A 71 20.94 -6.08 4.72
N LYS A 72 20.95 -6.94 5.75
CA LYS A 72 20.06 -6.80 6.90
C LYS A 72 20.32 -5.52 7.70
N ASN A 73 21.58 -5.09 7.79
CA ASN A 73 21.93 -3.84 8.44
C ASN A 73 21.63 -2.61 7.58
N ALA A 74 21.84 -2.71 6.27
CA ALA A 74 21.56 -1.63 5.32
C ALA A 74 20.04 -1.40 5.13
N PHE A 75 19.26 -2.48 5.21
CA PHE A 75 17.80 -2.45 5.02
C PHE A 75 17.09 -3.16 6.19
N PRO A 76 17.06 -2.57 7.40
CA PRO A 76 16.52 -3.22 8.60
C PRO A 76 15.04 -3.60 8.45
N ASP A 77 14.25 -2.80 7.75
CA ASP A 77 12.83 -3.05 7.47
C ASP A 77 12.60 -3.74 6.12
N GLY A 78 13.66 -4.15 5.44
CA GLY A 78 13.61 -4.80 4.13
C GLY A 78 13.06 -6.23 4.21
N ILE A 79 12.19 -6.57 3.28
CA ILE A 79 11.61 -7.91 3.18
C ILE A 79 12.43 -8.75 2.20
N PHE A 80 13.08 -9.76 2.72
CA PHE A 80 13.92 -10.68 1.95
C PHE A 80 13.08 -11.80 1.34
N ILE A 81 13.09 -11.95 0.01
CA ILE A 81 12.33 -12.94 -0.72
C ILE A 81 13.16 -13.62 -1.82
N SER A 82 12.73 -14.80 -2.25
CA SER A 82 13.05 -15.35 -3.57
C SER A 82 11.76 -15.54 -4.36
N ALA A 83 11.55 -14.71 -5.37
CA ALA A 83 10.37 -14.83 -6.22
C ALA A 83 10.40 -16.12 -7.05
N ILE A 84 11.58 -16.60 -7.46
CA ILE A 84 11.73 -17.82 -8.27
C ILE A 84 11.43 -19.07 -7.44
N ASP A 85 11.91 -19.12 -6.19
CA ASP A 85 11.70 -20.26 -5.28
C ASP A 85 10.47 -20.08 -4.39
N GLN A 86 9.71 -19.00 -4.58
CA GLN A 86 8.53 -18.64 -3.79
C GLN A 86 8.81 -18.52 -2.28
N LEU A 87 10.06 -18.21 -1.90
CA LEU A 87 10.43 -18.08 -0.50
C LEU A 87 9.96 -16.75 0.07
N ARG A 88 9.29 -16.80 1.23
CA ARG A 88 8.81 -15.65 2.02
C ARG A 88 7.85 -14.71 1.28
N ILE A 89 7.17 -15.19 0.23
CA ILE A 89 6.16 -14.41 -0.50
C ILE A 89 4.98 -14.07 0.43
N GLU A 90 4.55 -14.99 1.29
CA GLU A 90 3.51 -14.71 2.29
C GLU A 90 3.88 -13.56 3.24
N SER A 91 5.16 -13.47 3.64
CA SER A 91 5.63 -12.36 4.47
C SER A 91 5.51 -11.02 3.75
N LEU A 92 5.80 -10.98 2.46
CA LEU A 92 5.61 -9.78 1.63
C LEU A 92 4.13 -9.41 1.52
N ILE A 93 3.25 -10.38 1.23
CA ILE A 93 1.80 -10.17 1.12
C ILE A 93 1.26 -9.61 2.44
N ASN A 94 1.62 -10.20 3.59
CA ASN A 94 1.19 -9.73 4.89
C ASN A 94 1.64 -8.30 5.18
N SER A 95 2.89 -7.94 4.82
CA SER A 95 3.39 -6.59 5.00
C SER A 95 2.69 -5.57 4.09
N ILE A 96 2.29 -5.96 2.87
CA ILE A 96 1.47 -5.13 1.99
C ILE A 96 0.09 -4.90 2.63
N ILE A 97 -0.55 -5.96 3.11
CA ILE A 97 -1.86 -5.87 3.77
C ILE A 97 -1.77 -4.96 4.99
N GLU A 98 -0.79 -5.16 5.87
CA GLU A 98 -0.60 -4.33 7.06
C GLU A 98 -0.40 -2.84 6.72
N LYS A 99 0.40 -2.54 5.69
CA LYS A 99 0.63 -1.16 5.24
C LYS A 99 -0.64 -0.53 4.67
N MET A 100 -1.38 -1.27 3.85
CA MET A 100 -2.63 -0.78 3.28
C MET A 100 -3.74 -0.66 4.32
N ASP A 101 -3.76 -1.54 5.33
CA ASP A 101 -4.78 -1.54 6.38
C ASP A 101 -4.61 -0.40 7.39
N LYS A 102 -3.42 0.16 7.54
CA LYS A 102 -3.18 1.30 8.44
C LYS A 102 -4.08 2.50 8.15
N ASP A 103 -4.40 2.72 6.90
CA ASP A 103 -5.25 3.83 6.46
C ASP A 103 -6.73 3.48 6.39
N TYR A 104 -7.11 2.23 6.74
CA TYR A 104 -8.48 1.78 6.71
C TYR A 104 -9.08 1.71 8.11
N ARG A 105 -10.30 2.23 8.25
CA ARG A 105 -11.09 2.15 9.49
C ARG A 105 -12.40 1.44 9.25
N THR A 106 -12.85 0.71 10.27
CA THR A 106 -14.17 0.11 10.30
C THR A 106 -15.06 0.89 11.26
N ILE A 107 -16.23 1.27 10.80
CA ILE A 107 -17.25 1.91 11.64
C ILE A 107 -18.60 1.20 11.51
N GLU A 108 -19.43 1.34 12.53
CA GLU A 108 -20.81 0.91 12.55
C GLU A 108 -21.70 2.14 12.58
N ILE A 109 -22.68 2.18 11.68
CA ILE A 109 -23.63 3.27 11.55
C ILE A 109 -25.05 2.74 11.56
N LYS A 110 -25.93 3.51 12.17
CA LYS A 110 -27.37 3.27 12.23
C LYS A 110 -28.07 4.47 11.59
N LEU A 111 -28.81 4.23 10.51
CA LEU A 111 -29.49 5.28 9.75
C LEU A 111 -30.98 4.96 9.62
N PRO A 112 -31.87 5.94 9.90
CA PRO A 112 -33.30 5.77 9.66
C PRO A 112 -33.58 5.75 8.15
N TYR A 113 -34.65 5.06 7.73
CA TYR A 113 -35.01 4.95 6.32
C TYR A 113 -35.42 6.29 5.69
N GLU A 114 -35.84 7.25 6.50
CA GLU A 114 -36.18 8.59 6.04
C GLU A 114 -34.97 9.38 5.52
N LYS A 115 -33.75 8.86 5.70
CA LYS A 115 -32.50 9.44 5.24
C LYS A 115 -31.85 8.67 4.07
N PRO A 116 -32.54 8.52 2.91
CA PRO A 116 -32.05 7.67 1.81
C PRO A 116 -30.75 8.21 1.18
N LYS A 117 -30.54 9.54 1.19
CA LYS A 117 -29.32 10.16 0.65
C LYS A 117 -28.11 9.82 1.50
N GLU A 118 -28.23 9.87 2.81
CA GLU A 118 -27.20 9.53 3.77
C GLU A 118 -26.85 8.02 3.71
N ILE A 119 -27.89 7.17 3.56
CA ILE A 119 -27.69 5.74 3.38
C ILE A 119 -26.90 5.46 2.09
N ALA A 120 -27.30 6.05 0.96
CA ALA A 120 -26.62 5.87 -0.32
C ALA A 120 -25.18 6.39 -0.27
N PHE A 121 -24.95 7.57 0.31
CA PHE A 121 -23.62 8.17 0.45
C PHE A 121 -22.71 7.29 1.31
N SER A 122 -23.22 6.73 2.42
CA SER A 122 -22.43 5.89 3.34
C SER A 122 -21.98 4.57 2.74
N GLN A 123 -22.57 4.15 1.62
CA GLN A 123 -22.22 2.91 0.92
C GLN A 123 -21.25 3.10 -0.25
N GLN A 124 -20.95 4.34 -0.64
CA GLN A 124 -20.06 4.64 -1.76
C GLN A 124 -18.60 4.65 -1.31
N GLY A 125 -17.71 3.99 -2.07
CA GLY A 125 -16.27 4.00 -1.82
C GLY A 125 -15.84 3.31 -0.53
N VAL A 126 -16.62 2.35 -0.04
CA VAL A 126 -16.35 1.55 1.16
C VAL A 126 -16.74 0.09 0.92
N ASP A 127 -16.12 -0.81 1.68
CA ASP A 127 -16.52 -2.22 1.77
C ASP A 127 -17.63 -2.36 2.80
N ILE A 128 -18.73 -2.99 2.41
CA ILE A 128 -19.84 -3.29 3.32
C ILE A 128 -19.60 -4.66 3.94
N ILE A 129 -19.12 -4.67 5.20
CA ILE A 129 -18.82 -5.90 5.94
C ILE A 129 -20.12 -6.59 6.39
N LYS A 130 -21.07 -5.79 6.87
CA LYS A 130 -22.36 -6.28 7.36
C LYS A 130 -23.45 -5.27 7.07
N ARG A 131 -24.65 -5.78 6.74
CA ARG A 131 -25.85 -4.99 6.54
C ARG A 131 -27.01 -5.71 7.20
N ASP A 132 -27.65 -5.05 8.15
CA ASP A 132 -28.87 -5.53 8.81
C ASP A 132 -29.99 -4.50 8.64
N TYR A 133 -31.21 -4.97 8.44
CA TYR A 133 -32.42 -4.17 8.30
C TYR A 133 -33.35 -4.43 9.48
N ASN A 134 -33.78 -3.36 10.13
CA ASN A 134 -34.87 -3.38 11.12
C ASN A 134 -36.08 -2.66 10.57
N ASN A 135 -37.17 -2.60 11.34
CA ASN A 135 -38.41 -1.94 10.89
C ASN A 135 -38.24 -0.46 10.53
N ASP A 136 -37.33 0.27 11.22
CA ASP A 136 -37.20 1.71 11.09
C ASP A 136 -35.80 2.17 10.63
N HIS A 137 -34.80 1.27 10.64
CA HIS A 137 -33.40 1.63 10.41
C HIS A 137 -32.64 0.60 9.63
N VAL A 138 -31.60 1.04 8.91
CA VAL A 138 -30.53 0.21 8.38
C VAL A 138 -29.28 0.32 9.27
N TYR A 139 -28.71 -0.82 9.60
CA TYR A 139 -27.42 -0.93 10.29
C TYR A 139 -26.38 -1.36 9.27
N LEU A 140 -25.31 -0.59 9.17
CA LEU A 140 -24.20 -0.86 8.28
C LEU A 140 -22.91 -0.94 9.10
N LYS A 141 -22.16 -2.03 8.90
CA LYS A 141 -20.75 -2.11 9.28
C LYS A 141 -19.94 -1.96 8.01
N ILE A 142 -19.23 -0.85 7.90
CA ILE A 142 -18.49 -0.47 6.71
C ILE A 142 -17.01 -0.31 7.03
N ARG A 143 -16.15 -0.61 6.05
CA ARG A 143 -14.71 -0.42 6.10
C ARG A 143 -14.28 0.42 4.90
N GLY A 144 -13.49 1.45 5.16
CA GLY A 144 -12.99 2.33 4.11
C GLY A 144 -11.73 3.07 4.54
N SER A 145 -11.10 3.80 3.61
CA SER A 145 -9.98 4.67 3.95
C SER A 145 -10.37 5.66 5.04
N SER A 146 -9.41 6.06 5.89
CA SER A 146 -9.66 7.02 6.97
C SER A 146 -10.29 8.30 6.45
N GLU A 147 -9.80 8.82 5.32
CA GLU A 147 -10.37 10.00 4.66
C GLU A 147 -11.86 9.81 4.29
N ARG A 148 -12.19 8.65 3.68
CA ARG A 148 -13.57 8.35 3.30
C ARG A 148 -14.49 8.19 4.50
N ILE A 149 -14.02 7.55 5.54
CA ILE A 149 -14.76 7.40 6.80
C ILE A 149 -15.00 8.76 7.45
N ASP A 150 -14.02 9.67 7.45
CA ASP A 150 -14.19 11.03 7.97
C ASP A 150 -15.24 11.81 7.18
N GLN A 151 -15.25 11.72 5.84
CA GLN A 151 -16.28 12.35 4.99
C GLN A 151 -17.68 11.84 5.34
N ILE A 152 -17.83 10.52 5.57
CA ILE A 152 -19.10 9.92 5.97
C ILE A 152 -19.53 10.45 7.34
N GLN A 153 -18.64 10.44 8.32
CA GLN A 153 -18.94 10.93 9.67
C GLN A 153 -19.32 12.43 9.68
N LEU A 154 -18.61 13.25 8.91
CA LEU A 154 -18.92 14.67 8.77
C LEU A 154 -20.32 14.92 8.16
N MET A 155 -20.71 14.08 7.21
CA MET A 155 -22.04 14.18 6.60
C MET A 155 -23.14 13.74 7.56
N LEU A 156 -22.89 12.71 8.37
CA LEU A 156 -23.88 12.17 9.32
C LEU A 156 -24.08 13.07 10.56
N ASN A 157 -23.12 13.91 10.90
CA ASN A 157 -23.16 14.84 12.03
C ASN A 157 -23.81 16.20 11.69
N LYS A 158 -24.30 16.37 10.46
CA LYS A 158 -25.07 17.55 10.01
C LYS A 158 -26.57 17.29 10.11
#